data_b0a27d9507c50ae6e3515784c3ab2323
#
_entry.id   b0a27d9507c50ae6e3515784c3ab2323
#
_cell.length_a   1.000
_cell.length_b   1.000
_cell.length_c   1.000
_cell.angle_alpha   90.00
_cell.angle_beta   90.00
_cell.angle_gamma   90.00
#
_symmetry.space_group_name_H-M   'P 1'
#
loop_
_entity.id
_entity.type
_entity.pdbx_description
1 polymer ?
#
loop_
_entity_poly.entity_id
_entity_poly.type
_entity_poly.pdbx_seq_one_letter_code
_entity_poly.pdbx_strand_id
1 'polypeptide(L)'
;MQNIGGFKALSKELITKLLNEFPNKSILFYDDFIKECEIYKIDFVSCIYFLKECKVLKYDKENNDDFSGVLISPKAYLYFSKNDLKDIDDLIEFCIK
;
A
#
# COMPACT_ATOMS: atom_id res chain seq x y z
N MET A 1 -14.81 -11.55 11.88
CA MET A 1 -14.58 -12.09 10.52
C MET A 1 -13.35 -11.45 9.90
N GLN A 2 -12.49 -12.25 9.30
CA GLN A 2 -11.28 -11.73 8.66
C GLN A 2 -11.61 -11.13 7.31
N ASN A 3 -10.96 -10.01 7.00
CA ASN A 3 -11.15 -9.33 5.72
C ASN A 3 -9.84 -9.30 4.91
N ILE A 4 -9.24 -10.45 4.75
CA ILE A 4 -7.96 -10.56 4.05
C ILE A 4 -8.13 -10.21 2.57
N GLY A 5 -9.24 -10.65 1.96
CA GLY A 5 -9.52 -10.34 0.55
C GLY A 5 -9.64 -8.85 0.29
N GLY A 6 -10.33 -8.13 1.16
CA GLY A 6 -10.45 -6.68 1.04
C GLY A 6 -9.10 -5.98 1.21
N PHE A 7 -8.31 -6.44 2.17
CA PHE A 7 -6.97 -5.91 2.37
C PHE A 7 -6.11 -6.09 1.11
N LYS A 8 -6.11 -7.30 0.53
CA LYS A 8 -5.31 -7.57 -0.66
C LYS A 8 -5.75 -6.70 -1.84
N ALA A 9 -7.05 -6.55 -2.02
CA ALA A 9 -7.59 -5.75 -3.13
C ALA A 9 -7.20 -4.28 -2.99
N LEU A 10 -7.40 -3.68 -1.82
CA LEU A 10 -7.04 -2.28 -1.61
C LEU A 10 -5.53 -2.08 -1.69
N SER A 11 -4.75 -2.99 -1.08
CA SER A 11 -3.29 -2.90 -1.10
C SER A 11 -2.75 -2.92 -2.52
N LYS A 12 -3.33 -3.75 -3.39
CA LYS A 12 -2.91 -3.82 -4.78
C LYS A 12 -3.11 -2.48 -5.49
N GLU A 13 -4.23 -1.82 -5.24
CA GLU A 13 -4.50 -0.51 -5.85
C GLU A 13 -3.57 0.55 -5.31
N LEU A 14 -3.32 0.57 -3.99
CA LEU A 14 -2.39 1.52 -3.39
C LEU A 14 -0.98 1.35 -3.94
N ILE A 15 -0.49 0.12 -3.99
CA ILE A 15 0.87 -0.16 -4.46
C ILE A 15 0.99 0.16 -5.95
N THR A 16 -0.03 -0.14 -6.74
CA THR A 16 -0.03 0.20 -8.17
C THR A 16 0.13 1.70 -8.38
N LYS A 17 -0.58 2.51 -7.58
CA LYS A 17 -0.44 3.96 -7.66
C LYS A 17 0.99 4.40 -7.32
N LEU A 18 1.57 3.83 -6.26
CA LEU A 18 2.94 4.18 -5.87
C LEU A 18 3.96 3.80 -6.95
N LEU A 19 3.77 2.65 -7.59
CA LEU A 19 4.65 2.21 -8.68
C LEU A 19 4.54 3.12 -9.89
N ASN A 20 3.33 3.54 -10.24
CA ASN A 20 3.11 4.41 -11.40
C ASN A 20 3.76 5.79 -11.22
N GLU A 21 3.87 6.25 -10.00
CA GLU A 21 4.45 7.57 -9.70
C GLU A 21 5.93 7.50 -9.30
N PHE A 22 6.43 6.31 -9.04
CA PHE A 22 7.82 6.11 -8.64
C PHE A 22 8.78 6.69 -9.70
N PRO A 23 9.88 7.37 -9.33
CA PRO A 23 10.43 7.56 -7.98
C PRO A 23 9.90 8.79 -7.25
N ASN A 24 8.87 9.44 -7.76
CA ASN A 24 8.28 10.59 -7.10
C ASN A 24 7.43 10.13 -5.92
N LYS A 25 7.50 10.90 -4.83
CA LYS A 25 6.66 10.63 -3.66
C LYS A 25 5.21 10.92 -3.98
N SER A 26 4.32 10.12 -3.47
CA SER A 26 2.89 10.23 -3.71
C SER A 26 2.16 10.75 -2.50
N ILE A 27 0.96 11.27 -2.72
CA ILE A 27 0.03 11.59 -1.65
C ILE A 27 -1.13 10.61 -1.78
N LEU A 28 -1.46 9.90 -0.68
CA LEU A 28 -2.58 8.98 -0.66
C LEU A 28 -3.73 9.66 0.09
N PHE A 29 -4.75 10.07 -0.65
CA PHE A 29 -5.95 10.70 -0.09
C PHE A 29 -7.02 9.66 0.13
N TYR A 30 -7.61 9.65 1.32
CA TYR A 30 -8.74 8.78 1.60
C TYR A 30 -9.87 8.97 0.58
N ASP A 31 -10.14 10.23 0.22
CA ASP A 31 -11.22 10.55 -0.72
C ASP A 31 -11.07 9.85 -2.06
N ASP A 32 -9.83 9.56 -2.49
CA ASP A 32 -9.59 8.87 -3.75
C ASP A 32 -9.92 7.37 -3.68
N PHE A 33 -10.08 6.83 -2.48
CA PHE A 33 -10.27 5.39 -2.26
C PHE A 33 -11.54 5.06 -1.47
N ILE A 34 -12.44 6.04 -1.28
CA ILE A 34 -13.66 5.82 -0.50
C ILE A 34 -14.48 4.66 -1.05
N LYS A 35 -14.67 4.62 -2.37
CA LYS A 35 -15.48 3.57 -3.01
C LYS A 35 -14.87 2.20 -2.79
N GLU A 36 -13.56 2.09 -2.98
CA GLU A 36 -12.83 0.84 -2.81
C GLU A 36 -12.91 0.37 -1.36
N CYS A 37 -12.76 1.29 -0.42
CA CYS A 37 -12.86 0.97 1.00
C CYS A 37 -14.25 0.46 1.38
N GLU A 38 -15.29 1.04 0.79
CA GLU A 38 -16.67 0.60 1.01
C GLU A 38 -16.93 -0.78 0.39
N ILE A 39 -16.49 -0.96 -0.87
CA ILE A 39 -16.69 -2.21 -1.59
C ILE A 39 -15.93 -3.34 -0.92
N TYR A 40 -14.68 -3.10 -0.57
CA TYR A 40 -13.81 -4.11 0.03
C TYR A 40 -14.01 -4.25 1.54
N LYS A 41 -14.76 -3.33 2.14
CA LYS A 41 -15.05 -3.31 3.60
C LYS A 41 -13.76 -3.31 4.41
N ILE A 42 -12.86 -2.41 4.04
CA ILE A 42 -11.54 -2.29 4.67
C ILE A 42 -11.30 -0.83 5.08
N ASP A 43 -10.67 -0.64 6.23
CA ASP A 43 -10.31 0.69 6.71
C ASP A 43 -9.03 1.16 6.02
N PHE A 44 -9.08 2.34 5.40
CA PHE A 44 -7.98 2.90 4.64
C PHE A 44 -6.72 3.09 5.49
N VAL A 45 -6.87 3.75 6.63
CA VAL A 45 -5.74 4.06 7.51
C VAL A 45 -5.09 2.78 8.04
N SER A 46 -5.92 1.83 8.46
CA SER A 46 -5.43 0.55 8.96
C SER A 46 -4.66 -0.23 7.90
N CYS A 47 -5.13 -0.16 6.66
CA CYS A 47 -4.46 -0.84 5.54
C CYS A 47 -3.05 -0.25 5.35
N ILE A 48 -2.93 1.08 5.34
CA ILE A 48 -1.64 1.73 5.17
C ILE A 48 -0.71 1.44 6.35
N TYR A 49 -1.23 1.47 7.57
CA TYR A 49 -0.44 1.13 8.75
C TYR A 49 0.13 -0.28 8.65
N PHE A 50 -0.70 -1.23 8.21
CA PHE A 50 -0.24 -2.62 8.08
C PHE A 50 0.84 -2.75 7.02
N LEU A 51 0.66 -2.09 5.87
CA LEU A 51 1.67 -2.12 4.81
C LEU A 51 3.00 -1.50 5.29
N LYS A 52 2.92 -0.45 6.10
CA LYS A 52 4.12 0.15 6.69
C LYS A 52 4.79 -0.83 7.66
N GLU A 53 4.01 -1.50 8.51
CA GLU A 53 4.54 -2.50 9.43
C GLU A 53 5.21 -3.65 8.69
N CYS A 54 4.68 -4.03 7.53
CA CYS A 54 5.26 -5.07 6.68
C CYS A 54 6.46 -4.56 5.88
N LYS A 55 6.85 -3.30 6.05
CA LYS A 55 7.98 -2.68 5.35
C LYS A 55 7.81 -2.65 3.84
N VAL A 56 6.57 -2.54 3.39
CA VAL A 56 6.25 -2.43 1.96
C VAL A 56 6.34 -0.99 1.50
N LEU A 57 5.90 -0.05 2.34
CA LEU A 57 5.92 1.38 2.03
C LEU A 57 6.37 2.19 3.22
N LYS A 58 6.65 3.45 2.96
CA LYS A 58 6.94 4.44 3.99
C LYS A 58 6.27 5.75 3.62
N TYR A 59 6.08 6.63 4.60
CA TYR A 59 5.52 7.96 4.36
C TYR A 59 6.17 8.96 5.32
N ASP A 60 6.13 10.25 4.94
CA ASP A 60 6.73 11.31 5.74
C ASP A 60 5.77 11.87 6.76
N LYS A 61 4.49 11.99 6.41
CA LYS A 61 3.53 12.68 7.25
C LYS A 61 2.13 12.10 7.08
N GLU A 62 1.41 12.03 8.20
CA GLU A 62 0.02 11.64 8.24
C GLU A 62 -0.81 12.83 8.71
N ASN A 63 -1.85 13.21 7.94
CA ASN A 63 -2.78 14.27 8.30
C ASN A 63 -4.20 13.70 8.24
N ASN A 64 -4.81 13.47 9.42
CA ASN A 64 -6.12 12.83 9.50
C ASN A 64 -6.08 11.51 8.75
N ASP A 65 -6.84 11.38 7.66
CA ASP A 65 -6.90 10.13 6.88
C ASP A 65 -6.04 10.17 5.63
N ASP A 66 -5.17 11.18 5.50
CA ASP A 66 -4.32 11.35 4.31
C ASP A 66 -2.86 11.14 4.67
N PHE A 67 -2.10 10.63 3.71
CA PHE A 67 -0.68 10.35 3.90
C PHE A 67 0.12 11.03 2.79
N SER A 68 1.17 11.74 3.15
CA SER A 68 2.05 12.42 2.20
C SER A 68 3.47 11.90 2.26
N GLY A 69 4.20 12.12 1.17
CA GLY A 69 5.57 11.62 1.05
C GLY A 69 5.60 10.10 1.00
N VAL A 70 4.59 9.48 0.40
CA VAL A 70 4.45 8.03 0.38
C VAL A 70 5.31 7.46 -0.74
N LEU A 71 6.04 6.40 -0.42
CA LEU A 71 6.95 5.77 -1.37
C LEU A 71 7.06 4.29 -1.02
N ILE A 72 7.25 3.45 -2.03
CA ILE A 72 7.57 2.05 -1.74
C ILE A 72 8.91 1.99 -1.01
N SER A 73 9.06 0.99 -0.14
CA SER A 73 10.27 0.82 0.64
C SER A 73 11.44 0.35 -0.26
N PRO A 74 12.69 0.49 0.20
CA PRO A 74 13.81 -0.10 -0.54
C PRO A 74 13.65 -1.60 -0.80
N LYS A 75 13.09 -2.34 0.14
CA LYS A 75 12.86 -3.77 -0.05
C LYS A 75 11.80 -4.02 -1.13
N ALA A 76 10.72 -3.25 -1.12
CA ALA A 76 9.70 -3.35 -2.16
C ALA A 76 10.29 -3.00 -3.52
N TYR A 77 11.13 -1.99 -3.59
CA TYR A 77 11.84 -1.66 -4.82
C TYR A 77 12.64 -2.87 -5.35
N LEU A 78 13.38 -3.53 -4.46
CA LEU A 78 14.14 -4.71 -4.86
C LEU A 78 13.24 -5.82 -5.39
N TYR A 79 12.10 -6.02 -4.76
CA TYR A 79 11.13 -7.00 -5.22
C TYR A 79 10.66 -6.67 -6.65
N PHE A 80 10.24 -5.41 -6.87
CA PHE A 80 9.69 -5.00 -8.15
C PHE A 80 10.75 -4.85 -9.24
N SER A 81 12.02 -4.80 -8.90
CA SER A 81 13.08 -4.79 -9.91
C SER A 81 13.17 -6.13 -10.65
N LYS A 82 12.57 -7.18 -10.10
CA LYS A 82 12.62 -8.53 -10.66
C LYS A 82 11.25 -9.18 -10.80
N ASN A 83 10.21 -8.59 -10.26
CA ASN A 83 8.88 -9.21 -10.21
C ASN A 83 7.81 -8.18 -10.53
N ASP A 84 6.72 -8.64 -11.13
CA ASP A 84 5.52 -7.83 -11.25
C ASP A 84 4.65 -8.00 -10.01
N LEU A 85 3.71 -7.09 -9.81
CA LEU A 85 2.76 -7.19 -8.71
C LEU A 85 1.69 -8.21 -9.05
N LYS A 86 1.83 -9.43 -8.55
CA LYS A 86 0.86 -10.50 -8.76
C LYS A 86 0.10 -10.81 -7.48
N ASP A 87 0.81 -11.07 -6.40
CA ASP A 87 0.22 -11.43 -5.11
C ASP A 87 0.84 -10.58 -4.01
N ILE A 88 -0.03 -9.91 -3.26
CA ILE A 88 0.41 -9.08 -2.14
C ILE A 88 1.14 -9.91 -1.09
N ASP A 89 0.74 -11.15 -0.90
CA ASP A 89 1.40 -12.02 0.10
C ASP A 89 2.87 -12.26 -0.24
N ASP A 90 3.19 -12.44 -1.51
CA ASP A 90 4.58 -12.64 -1.95
C ASP A 90 5.41 -11.39 -1.68
N LEU A 91 4.85 -10.22 -1.96
CA LEU A 91 5.52 -8.95 -1.69
C LEU A 91 5.76 -8.77 -0.20
N ILE A 92 4.73 -8.99 0.61
CA ILE A 92 4.84 -8.85 2.06
C ILE A 92 5.90 -9.81 2.61
N GLU A 93 5.84 -11.07 2.20
CA GLU A 93 6.79 -12.07 2.66
C GLU A 93 8.23 -11.66 2.33
N PHE A 94 8.45 -11.14 1.14
CA PHE A 94 9.76 -10.63 0.74
C PHE A 94 10.21 -9.46 1.62
N CYS A 95 9.31 -8.52 1.89
CA CYS A 95 9.65 -7.29 2.60
C CYS A 95 9.90 -7.49 4.10
N ILE A 96 9.24 -8.45 4.73
CA ILE A 96 9.42 -8.69 6.17
C ILE A 96 10.62 -9.59 6.49
N LYS A 97 11.20 -10.20 5.50
CA LYS A 97 12.44 -10.97 5.66
C LYS A 97 13.64 -10.02 5.59
#